data_738f682a35ace8ed02937a58548bd33b
#
_entry.id   738f682a35ace8ed02937a58548bd33b
#
_cell.length_a   1.000
_cell.length_b   1.000
_cell.length_c   1.000
_cell.angle_alpha   90.00
_cell.angle_beta   90.00
_cell.angle_gamma   90.00
#
_symmetry.space_group_name_H-M   'P 1'
#
loop_
_entity.id
_entity.type
_entity.pdbx_description
1 polymer ?
#
loop_
_entity_poly.entity_id
_entity_poly.type
_entity_poly.pdbx_seq_one_letter_code
_entity_poly.pdbx_strand_id
1 'polypeptide(L)'
;MDRHPFLTPQRSYPILRIHSERRLREHDRACPFRLELGAPCRSRALRCSELVLCLLFISIGIPAFLIDSGSVVAQPQEQANKIIERSVDNLKRDWAAEPRFDCSEHDKDKNGTRTYQDIMLYGSQYQKLMALNDKPLDARQQAEQEQKFQAAASNRQAETDSEKRERIAKYAAQRKHATQLILELTKAFTFTIAGTGKLGAHDVYILNAEPRKGYVPPNTDTRVLTGMRGKLWIERTSFQWVKVDVEVFRAVSIGGFIARVEPGTRFEFEQEPVSAGIWLPSHFAVRSRSKIMFLFNRQTDEDDTYFDYHPAQNSASS
;
A
#
# COMPACT_ATOMS: atom_id res chain seq x y z
N MET A 1 -12.78 28.44 -31.72
CA MET A 1 -13.02 27.00 -31.93
C MET A 1 -11.94 26.24 -31.18
N ASP A 2 -12.11 26.17 -29.86
CA ASP A 2 -11.09 25.63 -28.95
C ASP A 2 -11.35 24.14 -28.74
N ARG A 3 -10.44 23.32 -29.25
CA ARG A 3 -10.44 21.88 -29.02
C ARG A 3 -9.63 21.61 -27.76
N HIS A 4 -10.31 21.35 -26.65
CA HIS A 4 -9.69 20.79 -25.47
C HIS A 4 -9.14 19.39 -25.77
N PRO A 5 -7.86 19.10 -25.45
CA PRO A 5 -7.35 17.74 -25.56
C PRO A 5 -8.02 16.87 -24.48
N PHE A 6 -8.59 15.76 -24.90
CA PHE A 6 -9.09 14.71 -24.01
C PHE A 6 -7.93 14.15 -23.18
N LEU A 7 -7.84 14.59 -21.94
CA LEU A 7 -7.00 13.96 -20.92
C LEU A 7 -7.63 12.59 -20.62
N THR A 8 -7.01 11.52 -21.06
CA THR A 8 -7.30 10.19 -20.58
C THR A 8 -7.13 10.18 -19.06
N PRO A 9 -8.10 9.70 -18.27
CA PRO A 9 -7.94 9.61 -16.83
C PRO A 9 -6.83 8.61 -16.53
N GLN A 10 -5.71 9.12 -16.02
CA GLN A 10 -4.60 8.31 -15.55
C GLN A 10 -5.10 7.54 -14.33
N ARG A 11 -5.25 6.23 -14.46
CA ARG A 11 -5.73 5.34 -13.40
C ARG A 11 -4.72 5.31 -12.25
N SER A 12 -5.23 5.43 -11.06
CA SER A 12 -4.45 5.27 -9.81
C SER A 12 -4.27 3.78 -9.52
N TYR A 13 -3.21 3.42 -8.83
CA TYR A 13 -3.01 2.05 -8.33
C TYR A 13 -4.27 1.49 -7.68
N PRO A 14 -4.56 0.18 -7.81
CA PRO A 14 -5.82 -0.43 -7.36
C PRO A 14 -6.16 -0.15 -5.89
N ILE A 15 -5.17 -0.09 -5.02
CA ILE A 15 -5.33 0.23 -3.59
C ILE A 15 -5.96 1.63 -3.37
N LEU A 16 -5.89 2.54 -4.38
CA LEU A 16 -6.30 3.94 -4.29
C LEU A 16 -7.60 4.29 -5.03
N ARG A 17 -8.17 3.35 -5.81
CA ARG A 17 -9.40 3.61 -6.56
C ARG A 17 -10.60 4.01 -5.72
N ILE A 18 -10.61 3.69 -4.44
CA ILE A 18 -11.75 4.00 -3.55
C ILE A 18 -11.97 5.50 -3.38
N HIS A 19 -10.97 6.35 -3.67
CA HIS A 19 -11.03 7.79 -3.40
C HIS A 19 -10.69 8.76 -4.55
N SER A 20 -10.16 8.29 -5.70
CA SER A 20 -9.59 9.22 -6.70
C SER A 20 -10.60 9.94 -7.62
N GLU A 21 -11.80 9.41 -7.81
CA GLU A 21 -12.77 10.01 -8.74
C GLU A 21 -13.40 11.34 -8.29
N ARG A 22 -13.19 11.78 -7.04
CA ARG A 22 -13.78 13.03 -6.52
C ARG A 22 -12.89 14.26 -6.53
N ARG A 23 -11.59 14.16 -6.77
CA ARG A 23 -10.70 15.33 -6.68
C ARG A 23 -10.54 16.15 -7.96
N LEU A 24 -11.12 15.76 -9.06
CA LEU A 24 -10.95 16.47 -10.34
C LEU A 24 -12.03 17.53 -10.64
N ARG A 25 -12.96 17.82 -9.72
CA ARG A 25 -14.02 18.82 -9.95
C ARG A 25 -14.06 20.02 -8.99
N GLU A 26 -13.16 20.11 -8.03
CA GLU A 26 -13.15 21.24 -7.08
C GLU A 26 -11.76 21.87 -6.94
N HIS A 27 -11.32 22.57 -7.98
CA HIS A 27 -10.31 23.61 -7.84
C HIS A 27 -10.70 24.80 -8.70
N ASP A 28 -11.66 25.54 -8.20
CA ASP A 28 -11.79 26.99 -8.45
C ASP A 28 -12.61 27.59 -7.31
N ARG A 29 -11.93 28.12 -6.31
CA ARG A 29 -12.30 29.32 -5.56
C ARG A 29 -11.30 29.53 -4.42
N ALA A 30 -10.48 30.50 -4.63
CA ALA A 30 -9.63 31.11 -3.60
C ALA A 30 -10.49 31.83 -2.56
N CYS A 31 -10.09 31.77 -1.27
CA CYS A 31 -9.93 32.94 -0.42
C CYS A 31 -9.33 32.57 0.94
N PRO A 32 -8.59 33.50 1.55
CA PRO A 32 -7.64 33.22 2.61
C PRO A 32 -8.21 33.54 3.99
N PHE A 33 -7.79 32.81 5.01
CA PHE A 33 -7.86 33.31 6.39
C PHE A 33 -6.60 32.93 7.17
N ARG A 34 -5.86 33.95 7.47
CA ARG A 34 -4.69 34.01 8.35
C ARG A 34 -5.18 34.36 9.74
N LEU A 35 -4.81 33.58 10.74
CA LEU A 35 -4.80 34.06 12.13
C LEU A 35 -3.63 33.45 12.88
N GLU A 36 -2.74 34.34 13.23
CA GLU A 36 -1.64 34.19 14.17
C GLU A 36 -2.13 34.27 15.62
N LEU A 37 -1.19 33.96 16.52
CA LEU A 37 -1.11 34.18 17.96
C LEU A 37 -1.29 32.90 18.79
N GLY A 38 -0.43 32.53 19.69
CA GLY A 38 0.65 33.18 20.41
C GLY A 38 1.23 32.17 21.41
N ALA A 39 2.45 32.41 21.81
CA ALA A 39 3.28 31.66 22.74
C ALA A 39 2.93 31.95 24.23
N PRO A 40 3.79 31.61 25.20
CA PRO A 40 4.09 30.32 25.81
C PRO A 40 3.80 30.34 27.33
N CYS A 41 3.81 29.22 28.02
CA CYS A 41 3.89 29.24 29.48
C CYS A 41 4.88 28.25 30.07
N ARG A 42 5.70 28.82 30.94
CA ARG A 42 6.86 28.31 31.65
C ARG A 42 6.51 27.36 32.81
N SER A 43 7.41 26.42 32.97
CA SER A 43 8.07 25.99 34.22
C SER A 43 7.28 25.71 35.50
N ARG A 44 7.57 24.57 36.12
CA ARG A 44 8.12 24.52 37.47
C ARG A 44 8.67 23.14 37.82
N ALA A 45 9.94 23.19 38.15
CA ALA A 45 10.65 22.11 38.84
C ALA A 45 10.28 22.12 40.33
N LEU A 46 10.26 20.96 40.95
CA LEU A 46 10.45 20.83 42.41
C LEU A 46 11.26 19.58 42.71
N ARG A 47 12.38 19.82 43.30
CA ARG A 47 13.29 18.87 43.99
C ARG A 47 12.77 18.56 45.37
N CYS A 48 13.07 17.36 45.88
CA CYS A 48 13.44 17.04 47.26
C CYS A 48 13.77 15.55 47.24
N SER A 49 14.97 15.10 47.40
CA SER A 49 15.97 15.18 48.49
C SER A 49 15.60 14.32 49.69
N GLU A 50 16.45 13.36 49.87
CA GLU A 50 17.16 12.87 51.06
C GLU A 50 16.64 11.67 51.86
N LEU A 51 17.55 10.69 51.93
CA LEU A 51 18.18 10.02 53.10
C LEU A 51 17.32 9.03 53.92
N VAL A 52 17.79 7.81 54.10
CA VAL A 52 18.55 7.33 55.26
C VAL A 52 19.02 5.89 55.12
N LEU A 53 20.26 5.72 55.41
CA LEU A 53 21.10 4.54 55.64
C LEU A 53 20.51 3.55 56.65
N CYS A 54 20.59 2.24 56.38
CA CYS A 54 20.82 1.24 57.43
C CYS A 54 21.54 0.00 56.89
N LEU A 55 22.77 -0.15 57.32
CA LEU A 55 23.60 -1.35 57.20
C LEU A 55 23.11 -2.42 58.19
N LEU A 56 22.97 -3.66 57.71
CA LEU A 56 23.20 -4.85 58.56
C LEU A 56 23.69 -6.00 57.63
N PHE A 57 24.90 -6.44 57.97
CA PHE A 57 25.58 -7.63 57.50
C PHE A 57 24.84 -8.89 57.93
N ILE A 58 24.54 -9.77 56.99
CA ILE A 58 24.42 -11.21 57.21
C ILE A 58 25.08 -11.96 56.09
N SER A 59 26.24 -12.52 56.35
CA SER A 59 26.96 -13.50 55.53
C SER A 59 26.25 -14.85 55.63
N ILE A 60 25.71 -15.34 54.50
CA ILE A 60 25.33 -16.75 54.35
C ILE A 60 25.61 -17.19 52.90
N GLY A 61 26.38 -18.26 52.83
CA GLY A 61 26.78 -19.14 51.77
C GLY A 61 26.23 -18.92 50.33
N ILE A 62 27.13 -18.78 49.40
CA ILE A 62 26.86 -18.81 47.95
C ILE A 62 26.70 -20.29 47.53
N PRO A 63 25.51 -20.76 47.13
CA PRO A 63 25.43 -21.93 46.29
C PRO A 63 25.82 -21.47 44.88
N ALA A 64 26.83 -22.14 44.31
CA ALA A 64 27.14 -22.01 42.86
C ALA A 64 25.90 -22.38 42.06
N PHE A 65 25.13 -21.38 41.65
CA PHE A 65 24.10 -21.53 40.62
C PHE A 65 24.83 -21.70 39.29
N LEU A 66 24.81 -22.92 38.78
CA LEU A 66 25.08 -23.24 37.39
C LEU A 66 24.18 -22.31 36.55
N ILE A 67 24.78 -21.34 35.89
CA ILE A 67 24.11 -20.54 34.89
C ILE A 67 23.87 -21.51 33.75
N ASP A 68 22.71 -22.15 33.78
CA ASP A 68 22.16 -22.82 32.62
C ASP A 68 21.97 -21.75 31.56
N SER A 69 22.79 -21.84 30.50
CA SER A 69 22.66 -20.99 29.32
C SER A 69 21.38 -21.40 28.61
N GLY A 70 20.25 -21.14 29.22
CA GLY A 70 18.94 -21.33 28.64
C GLY A 70 18.86 -20.50 27.35
N SER A 71 18.85 -21.19 26.23
CA SER A 71 18.52 -20.60 24.91
C SER A 71 17.26 -19.78 25.12
N VAL A 72 17.34 -18.45 25.05
CA VAL A 72 16.19 -17.56 25.12
C VAL A 72 15.36 -17.85 23.87
N VAL A 73 14.38 -18.73 24.00
CA VAL A 73 13.38 -18.94 22.98
C VAL A 73 12.60 -17.63 22.88
N ALA A 74 12.83 -16.90 21.81
CA ALA A 74 12.12 -15.65 21.55
C ALA A 74 10.61 -15.89 21.70
N GLN A 75 9.94 -15.04 22.47
CA GLN A 75 8.49 -15.19 22.67
C GLN A 75 7.79 -15.16 21.29
N PRO A 76 6.73 -15.93 21.08
CA PRO A 76 6.04 -16.02 19.78
C PRO A 76 5.70 -14.66 19.18
N GLN A 77 5.40 -13.67 19.99
CA GLN A 77 5.11 -12.30 19.57
C GLN A 77 6.35 -11.59 19.02
N GLU A 78 7.52 -11.77 19.65
CA GLU A 78 8.78 -11.19 19.17
C GLU A 78 9.18 -11.81 17.83
N GLN A 79 8.97 -13.10 17.65
CA GLN A 79 9.21 -13.77 16.38
C GLN A 79 8.28 -13.24 15.28
N ALA A 80 6.97 -13.06 15.53
CA ALA A 80 6.05 -12.49 14.59
C ALA A 80 6.47 -11.07 14.16
N ASN A 81 6.88 -10.23 15.12
CA ASN A 81 7.34 -8.88 14.84
C ASN A 81 8.58 -8.87 13.92
N LYS A 82 9.58 -9.72 14.19
CA LYS A 82 10.77 -9.84 13.35
C LYS A 82 10.45 -10.30 11.91
N ILE A 83 9.49 -11.23 11.74
CA ILE A 83 9.02 -11.66 10.42
C ILE A 83 8.40 -10.47 9.68
N ILE A 84 7.52 -9.72 10.33
CA ILE A 84 6.85 -8.56 9.74
C ILE A 84 7.85 -7.46 9.37
N GLU A 85 8.77 -7.10 10.25
CA GLU A 85 9.80 -6.08 9.96
C GLU A 85 10.59 -6.42 8.70
N ARG A 86 11.12 -7.65 8.62
CA ARG A 86 11.84 -8.12 7.42
C ARG A 86 10.99 -8.09 6.16
N SER A 87 9.74 -8.52 6.29
CA SER A 87 8.82 -8.59 5.15
C SER A 87 8.45 -7.19 4.61
N VAL A 88 8.31 -6.21 5.49
CA VAL A 88 8.04 -4.82 5.10
C VAL A 88 9.27 -4.19 4.43
N ASP A 89 10.48 -4.48 4.87
CA ASP A 89 11.69 -3.97 4.21
C ASP A 89 11.87 -4.56 2.81
N ASN A 90 11.54 -5.83 2.62
CA ASN A 90 11.47 -6.43 1.29
C ASN A 90 10.42 -5.74 0.41
N LEU A 91 9.22 -5.56 0.92
CA LEU A 91 8.13 -4.90 0.20
C LEU A 91 8.51 -3.48 -0.24
N LYS A 92 9.17 -2.69 0.62
CA LYS A 92 9.69 -1.35 0.26
C LYS A 92 10.70 -1.42 -0.89
N ARG A 93 11.62 -2.39 -0.85
CA ARG A 93 12.62 -2.60 -1.89
C ARG A 93 11.96 -2.97 -3.22
N ASP A 94 11.00 -3.87 -3.19
CA ASP A 94 10.31 -4.36 -4.37
C ASP A 94 9.47 -3.26 -5.02
N TRP A 95 8.77 -2.46 -4.22
CA TRP A 95 8.06 -1.29 -4.69
C TRP A 95 8.98 -0.20 -5.27
N ALA A 96 10.17 -0.03 -4.70
CA ALA A 96 11.16 0.87 -5.29
C ALA A 96 11.69 0.33 -6.64
N ALA A 97 11.69 -0.99 -6.83
CA ALA A 97 12.13 -1.63 -8.05
C ALA A 97 11.06 -1.69 -9.16
N GLU A 98 9.76 -1.69 -8.81
CA GLU A 98 8.63 -1.81 -9.74
C GLU A 98 8.73 -0.90 -10.98
N PRO A 99 9.12 0.40 -10.90
CA PRO A 99 9.26 1.26 -12.08
C PRO A 99 10.33 0.84 -13.09
N ARG A 100 11.08 -0.20 -12.81
CA ARG A 100 12.05 -0.79 -13.74
C ARG A 100 11.45 -1.90 -14.60
N PHE A 101 10.15 -2.16 -14.45
CA PHE A 101 9.45 -3.22 -15.14
C PHE A 101 8.25 -2.66 -15.89
N ASP A 102 8.00 -3.22 -17.07
CA ASP A 102 6.74 -3.17 -17.77
C ASP A 102 6.00 -4.49 -17.50
N CYS A 103 4.67 -4.49 -17.60
CA CYS A 103 3.86 -5.69 -17.40
C CYS A 103 2.54 -5.62 -18.18
N SER A 104 1.80 -6.71 -18.16
CA SER A 104 0.40 -6.76 -18.59
C SER A 104 -0.52 -6.71 -17.36
N GLU A 105 -1.60 -5.94 -17.42
CA GLU A 105 -2.66 -5.86 -16.41
C GLU A 105 -3.97 -6.35 -17.03
N HIS A 106 -4.61 -7.32 -16.40
CA HIS A 106 -5.98 -7.74 -16.72
C HIS A 106 -6.91 -7.23 -15.62
N ASP A 107 -7.70 -6.23 -15.94
CA ASP A 107 -8.63 -5.53 -15.05
C ASP A 107 -10.05 -6.06 -15.30
N LYS A 108 -10.70 -6.57 -14.27
CA LYS A 108 -12.09 -7.01 -14.29
C LYS A 108 -12.91 -6.22 -13.28
N ASP A 109 -13.91 -5.53 -13.77
CA ASP A 109 -14.89 -4.84 -12.95
C ASP A 109 -16.32 -5.15 -13.41
N LYS A 110 -17.32 -4.54 -12.78
CA LYS A 110 -18.74 -4.68 -13.15
C LYS A 110 -19.07 -4.26 -14.59
N ASN A 111 -18.18 -3.56 -15.29
CA ASN A 111 -18.38 -3.07 -16.65
C ASN A 111 -17.70 -3.98 -17.69
N GLY A 112 -17.09 -5.07 -17.27
CA GLY A 112 -16.41 -6.04 -18.13
C GLY A 112 -14.92 -6.15 -17.84
N THR A 113 -14.19 -6.75 -18.78
CA THR A 113 -12.75 -6.97 -18.66
C THR A 113 -11.97 -6.07 -19.63
N ARG A 114 -10.77 -5.67 -19.21
CA ARG A 114 -9.82 -4.91 -20.02
C ARG A 114 -8.42 -5.44 -19.77
N THR A 115 -7.68 -5.62 -20.84
CA THR A 115 -6.26 -5.93 -20.72
C THR A 115 -5.45 -4.74 -21.19
N TYR A 116 -4.52 -4.32 -20.35
CA TYR A 116 -3.59 -3.24 -20.64
C TYR A 116 -2.17 -3.77 -20.71
N GLN A 117 -1.34 -3.09 -21.45
CA GLN A 117 0.11 -3.12 -21.32
C GLN A 117 0.53 -1.89 -20.51
N ASP A 118 1.13 -2.11 -19.37
CA ASP A 118 1.69 -1.09 -18.50
C ASP A 118 3.13 -0.84 -18.87
N ILE A 119 3.42 0.33 -19.40
CA ILE A 119 4.71 0.68 -19.97
C ILE A 119 5.32 1.83 -19.18
N MET A 120 6.55 1.68 -18.74
CA MET A 120 7.31 2.79 -18.16
C MET A 120 7.85 3.69 -19.27
N LEU A 121 7.16 4.79 -19.51
CA LEU A 121 7.45 5.71 -20.60
C LEU A 121 8.05 7.03 -20.04
N TYR A 122 9.32 7.30 -20.29
CA TYR A 122 10.04 8.50 -19.84
C TYR A 122 9.83 8.86 -18.36
N GLY A 123 9.88 7.84 -17.47
CA GLY A 123 9.86 8.00 -16.01
C GLY A 123 8.48 8.03 -15.35
N SER A 124 7.40 7.72 -16.06
CA SER A 124 6.08 7.45 -15.46
C SER A 124 5.30 6.43 -16.29
N GLN A 125 4.39 5.71 -15.64
CA GLN A 125 3.58 4.68 -16.27
C GLN A 125 2.67 5.25 -17.37
N TYR A 126 2.49 4.48 -18.44
CA TYR A 126 1.49 4.64 -19.49
C TYR A 126 0.74 3.33 -19.67
N GLN A 127 -0.59 3.37 -19.71
CA GLN A 127 -1.43 2.20 -19.95
C GLN A 127 -1.91 2.17 -21.39
N LYS A 128 -1.55 1.13 -22.14
CA LYS A 128 -2.00 0.89 -23.50
C LYS A 128 -3.04 -0.22 -23.50
N LEU A 129 -4.26 0.08 -23.95
CA LEU A 129 -5.32 -0.92 -24.01
C LEU A 129 -5.02 -1.93 -25.13
N MET A 130 -5.10 -3.24 -24.78
CA MET A 130 -4.79 -4.36 -25.68
C MET A 130 -6.01 -5.22 -25.99
N ALA A 131 -6.93 -5.40 -25.01
CA ALA A 131 -8.13 -6.20 -25.18
C ALA A 131 -9.32 -5.63 -24.40
N LEU A 132 -10.54 -5.92 -24.86
CA LEU A 132 -11.82 -5.60 -24.24
C LEU A 132 -12.68 -6.85 -24.16
N ASN A 133 -13.24 -7.13 -22.97
CA ASN A 133 -14.09 -8.30 -22.74
C ASN A 133 -13.43 -9.60 -23.22
N ASP A 134 -12.17 -9.79 -22.86
CA ASP A 134 -11.31 -10.93 -23.19
C ASP A 134 -11.08 -11.16 -24.70
N LYS A 135 -11.38 -10.14 -25.50
CA LYS A 135 -11.15 -10.17 -26.94
C LYS A 135 -10.09 -9.14 -27.32
N PRO A 136 -9.07 -9.52 -28.10
CA PRO A 136 -8.13 -8.56 -28.66
C PRO A 136 -8.87 -7.43 -29.38
N LEU A 137 -8.31 -6.24 -29.36
CA LEU A 137 -8.82 -5.11 -30.11
C LEU A 137 -8.82 -5.41 -31.60
N ASP A 138 -9.82 -4.92 -32.33
CA ASP A 138 -9.81 -4.98 -33.81
C ASP A 138 -8.70 -4.09 -34.41
N ALA A 139 -8.41 -4.24 -35.69
CA ALA A 139 -7.32 -3.55 -36.39
C ALA A 139 -7.42 -2.01 -36.26
N ARG A 140 -8.64 -1.46 -36.32
CA ARG A 140 -8.87 -0.02 -36.16
C ARG A 140 -8.57 0.43 -34.73
N GLN A 141 -9.09 -0.28 -33.75
CA GLN A 141 -8.85 -0.01 -32.33
C GLN A 141 -7.36 -0.12 -31.98
N GLN A 142 -6.67 -1.15 -32.51
CA GLN A 142 -5.22 -1.30 -32.35
C GLN A 142 -4.47 -0.10 -32.92
N ALA A 143 -4.82 0.34 -34.13
CA ALA A 143 -4.21 1.52 -34.76
C ALA A 143 -4.47 2.80 -33.94
N GLU A 144 -5.67 2.96 -33.36
CA GLU A 144 -5.99 4.09 -32.49
C GLU A 144 -5.15 4.06 -31.20
N GLN A 145 -4.96 2.89 -30.58
CA GLN A 145 -4.12 2.76 -29.38
C GLN A 145 -2.64 3.01 -29.68
N GLU A 146 -2.17 2.54 -30.83
CA GLU A 146 -0.80 2.82 -31.27
C GLU A 146 -0.59 4.31 -31.52
N GLN A 147 -1.52 4.97 -32.20
CA GLN A 147 -1.45 6.41 -32.42
C GLN A 147 -1.43 7.19 -31.10
N LYS A 148 -2.25 6.79 -30.10
CA LYS A 148 -2.27 7.40 -28.77
C LYS A 148 -0.93 7.20 -28.03
N PHE A 149 -0.36 6.00 -28.16
CA PHE A 149 0.93 5.70 -27.55
C PHE A 149 2.05 6.53 -28.18
N GLN A 150 2.11 6.60 -29.51
CA GLN A 150 3.12 7.39 -30.22
C GLN A 150 2.97 8.90 -29.94
N ALA A 151 1.74 9.40 -29.84
CA ALA A 151 1.48 10.77 -29.45
C ALA A 151 1.93 11.04 -28.00
N ALA A 152 1.67 10.12 -27.07
CA ALA A 152 2.13 10.23 -25.69
C ALA A 152 3.67 10.20 -25.59
N ALA A 153 4.31 9.32 -26.37
CA ALA A 153 5.77 9.24 -26.41
C ALA A 153 6.38 10.54 -26.95
N SER A 154 5.87 11.05 -28.08
CA SER A 154 6.33 12.30 -28.68
C SER A 154 6.10 13.50 -27.76
N ASN A 155 4.93 13.59 -27.12
CA ASN A 155 4.64 14.66 -26.17
C ASN A 155 5.59 14.62 -24.95
N ARG A 156 5.83 13.42 -24.38
CA ARG A 156 6.75 13.28 -23.23
C ARG A 156 8.20 13.54 -23.61
N GLN A 157 8.58 13.26 -24.85
CA GLN A 157 9.91 13.57 -25.37
C GLN A 157 10.10 15.09 -25.59
N ALA A 158 9.04 15.79 -25.97
CA ALA A 158 9.03 17.25 -26.21
C ALA A 158 8.77 18.06 -24.94
N GLU A 159 8.51 17.43 -23.79
CA GLU A 159 8.31 18.13 -22.51
C GLU A 159 9.51 18.99 -22.14
N THR A 160 9.23 20.17 -21.64
CA THR A 160 10.25 20.97 -20.93
C THR A 160 10.68 20.25 -19.65
N ASP A 161 11.85 20.60 -19.13
CA ASP A 161 12.34 20.03 -17.85
C ASP A 161 11.36 20.26 -16.70
N SER A 162 10.60 21.35 -16.72
CA SER A 162 9.58 21.64 -15.70
C SER A 162 8.40 20.68 -15.80
N GLU A 163 7.84 20.50 -16.99
CA GLU A 163 6.72 19.59 -17.24
C GLU A 163 7.07 18.13 -16.93
N LYS A 164 8.27 17.72 -17.34
CA LYS A 164 8.80 16.40 -17.04
C LYS A 164 8.91 16.16 -15.53
N ARG A 165 9.51 17.12 -14.79
CA ARG A 165 9.61 17.03 -13.32
C ARG A 165 8.25 16.98 -12.66
N GLU A 166 7.28 17.77 -13.09
CA GLU A 166 5.92 17.77 -12.54
C GLU A 166 5.23 16.43 -12.77
N ARG A 167 5.28 15.88 -13.97
CA ARG A 167 4.70 14.57 -14.30
C ARG A 167 5.32 13.45 -13.47
N ILE A 168 6.65 13.41 -13.38
CA ILE A 168 7.36 12.39 -12.58
C ILE A 168 7.04 12.57 -11.08
N ALA A 169 6.99 13.81 -10.58
CA ALA A 169 6.64 14.08 -9.20
C ALA A 169 5.21 13.65 -8.86
N LYS A 170 4.26 13.86 -9.78
CA LYS A 170 2.88 13.39 -9.63
C LYS A 170 2.81 11.86 -9.55
N TYR A 171 3.50 11.16 -10.44
CA TYR A 171 3.60 9.69 -10.42
C TYR A 171 4.25 9.20 -9.11
N ALA A 172 5.36 9.79 -8.70
CA ALA A 172 6.03 9.47 -7.45
C ALA A 172 5.14 9.72 -6.22
N ALA A 173 4.36 10.80 -6.22
CA ALA A 173 3.42 11.11 -5.14
C ALA A 173 2.30 10.07 -5.03
N GLN A 174 1.76 9.59 -6.15
CA GLN A 174 0.76 8.52 -6.18
C GLN A 174 1.33 7.22 -5.60
N ARG A 175 2.54 6.83 -6.01
CA ARG A 175 3.23 5.65 -5.47
C ARG A 175 3.53 5.78 -3.98
N LYS A 176 4.01 6.95 -3.54
CA LYS A 176 4.29 7.24 -2.14
C LYS A 176 3.04 7.06 -1.27
N HIS A 177 1.89 7.50 -1.75
CA HIS A 177 0.63 7.37 -1.00
C HIS A 177 0.27 5.88 -0.79
N ALA A 178 0.40 5.05 -1.82
CA ALA A 178 0.18 3.60 -1.70
C ALA A 178 1.18 2.95 -0.72
N THR A 179 2.46 3.30 -0.81
CA THR A 179 3.49 2.82 0.12
C THR A 179 3.20 3.21 1.57
N GLN A 180 2.72 4.42 1.81
CA GLN A 180 2.38 4.89 3.16
C GLN A 180 1.30 4.03 3.83
N LEU A 181 0.27 3.62 3.08
CA LEU A 181 -0.77 2.75 3.62
C LEU A 181 -0.18 1.41 4.08
N ILE A 182 0.69 0.81 3.28
CA ILE A 182 1.36 -0.46 3.61
C ILE A 182 2.26 -0.33 4.85
N LEU A 183 3.05 0.74 4.92
CA LEU A 183 3.90 1.00 6.09
C LEU A 183 3.09 1.20 7.36
N GLU A 184 1.88 1.72 7.25
CA GLU A 184 1.00 1.91 8.38
C GLU A 184 0.43 0.59 8.92
N LEU A 185 0.41 -0.49 8.13
CA LEU A 185 -0.05 -1.81 8.58
C LEU A 185 0.73 -2.31 9.79
N THR A 186 2.05 -2.11 9.84
CA THR A 186 2.89 -2.55 10.97
C THR A 186 2.55 -1.84 12.27
N LYS A 187 2.02 -0.64 12.20
CA LYS A 187 1.59 0.15 13.36
C LYS A 187 0.14 -0.13 13.74
N ALA A 188 -0.70 -0.35 12.72
CA ALA A 188 -2.14 -0.53 12.89
C ALA A 188 -2.50 -1.92 13.44
N PHE A 189 -1.66 -2.94 13.20
CA PHE A 189 -1.97 -4.32 13.57
C PHE A 189 -1.02 -4.90 14.59
N THR A 190 -1.54 -5.86 15.34
CA THR A 190 -0.77 -6.85 16.11
C THR A 190 -0.80 -8.14 15.31
N PHE A 191 0.38 -8.73 15.10
CA PHE A 191 0.53 -9.95 14.33
C PHE A 191 0.84 -11.13 15.25
N THR A 192 0.23 -12.27 14.99
CA THR A 192 0.51 -13.52 15.70
C THR A 192 0.72 -14.65 14.70
N ILE A 193 1.70 -15.52 14.95
CA ILE A 193 1.94 -16.68 14.11
C ILE A 193 0.79 -17.68 14.33
N ALA A 194 0.02 -17.94 13.29
CA ALA A 194 -1.03 -18.94 13.28
C ALA A 194 -0.49 -20.34 12.94
N GLY A 195 0.66 -20.39 12.23
CA GLY A 195 1.30 -21.63 11.82
C GLY A 195 2.24 -21.47 10.66
N THR A 196 2.58 -22.58 10.04
CA THR A 196 3.33 -22.66 8.78
C THR A 196 2.59 -23.58 7.82
N GLY A 197 2.85 -23.43 6.52
CA GLY A 197 2.22 -24.24 5.50
C GLY A 197 2.85 -24.06 4.13
N LYS A 198 2.16 -24.56 3.12
CA LYS A 198 2.49 -24.29 1.71
C LYS A 198 1.40 -23.47 1.05
N LEU A 199 1.79 -22.52 0.22
CA LEU A 199 0.93 -21.78 -0.67
C LEU A 199 1.56 -21.77 -2.07
N GLY A 200 0.95 -22.49 -3.01
CA GLY A 200 1.60 -22.77 -4.29
C GLY A 200 2.93 -23.50 -4.11
N ALA A 201 3.99 -22.94 -4.69
CA ALA A 201 5.35 -23.46 -4.57
C ALA A 201 6.10 -22.99 -3.30
N HIS A 202 5.49 -22.11 -2.48
CA HIS A 202 6.17 -21.42 -1.38
C HIS A 202 5.88 -22.07 -0.02
N ASP A 203 6.92 -22.29 0.78
CA ASP A 203 6.79 -22.58 2.21
C ASP A 203 6.59 -21.26 2.97
N VAL A 204 5.50 -21.13 3.73
CA VAL A 204 5.08 -19.86 4.30
C VAL A 204 4.89 -19.90 5.81
N TYR A 205 5.17 -18.79 6.47
CA TYR A 205 4.55 -18.41 7.74
C TYR A 205 3.14 -17.91 7.47
N ILE A 206 2.20 -18.30 8.33
CA ILE A 206 0.83 -17.80 8.30
C ILE A 206 0.65 -16.94 9.54
N LEU A 207 0.38 -15.65 9.38
CA LEU A 207 0.19 -14.71 10.45
C LEU A 207 -1.25 -14.20 10.47
N ASN A 208 -1.86 -14.15 11.65
CA ASN A 208 -3.09 -13.40 11.85
C ASN A 208 -2.73 -11.94 12.11
N ALA A 209 -3.54 -11.02 11.58
CA ALA A 209 -3.47 -9.59 11.78
C ALA A 209 -4.76 -9.09 12.44
N GLU A 210 -4.65 -8.53 13.63
CA GLU A 210 -5.76 -7.96 14.40
C GLU A 210 -5.49 -6.48 14.71
N PRO A 211 -6.50 -5.60 14.72
CA PRO A 211 -6.29 -4.19 15.03
C PRO A 211 -5.61 -3.99 16.37
N ARG A 212 -4.55 -3.19 16.37
CA ARG A 212 -3.81 -2.86 17.59
C ARG A 212 -4.65 -1.93 18.48
N LYS A 213 -4.80 -2.30 19.75
CA LYS A 213 -5.46 -1.43 20.74
C LYS A 213 -4.69 -0.11 20.87
N GLY A 214 -5.41 1.00 20.85
CA GLY A 214 -4.81 2.34 20.98
C GLY A 214 -4.16 2.89 19.71
N TYR A 215 -4.23 2.18 18.58
CA TYR A 215 -3.78 2.73 17.31
C TYR A 215 -4.62 3.94 16.90
N VAL A 216 -3.95 5.05 16.60
CA VAL A 216 -4.55 6.30 16.12
C VAL A 216 -4.17 6.51 14.66
N PRO A 217 -5.12 6.43 13.71
CA PRO A 217 -4.84 6.64 12.29
C PRO A 217 -4.31 8.06 12.02
N PRO A 218 -3.16 8.22 11.31
CA PRO A 218 -2.59 9.54 11.02
C PRO A 218 -3.41 10.34 10.00
N ASN A 219 -4.25 9.69 9.22
CA ASN A 219 -5.09 10.34 8.21
C ASN A 219 -6.39 9.57 7.98
N THR A 220 -7.25 10.12 7.11
CA THR A 220 -8.55 9.55 6.77
C THR A 220 -8.44 8.17 6.11
N ASP A 221 -7.46 7.96 5.24
CA ASP A 221 -7.35 6.75 4.42
C ASP A 221 -6.92 5.55 5.29
N THR A 222 -6.03 5.78 6.26
CA THR A 222 -5.59 4.73 7.19
C THR A 222 -6.63 4.38 8.26
N ARG A 223 -7.73 5.15 8.36
CA ARG A 223 -8.80 4.89 9.32
C ARG A 223 -9.48 3.54 9.09
N VAL A 224 -9.56 3.08 7.83
CA VAL A 224 -10.13 1.77 7.51
C VAL A 224 -9.44 0.62 8.24
N LEU A 225 -8.13 0.74 8.49
CA LEU A 225 -7.32 -0.27 9.19
C LEU A 225 -7.83 -0.58 10.60
N THR A 226 -8.50 0.37 11.26
CA THR A 226 -9.06 0.16 12.60
C THR A 226 -10.20 -0.85 12.65
N GLY A 227 -10.83 -1.14 11.52
CA GLY A 227 -11.95 -2.09 11.40
C GLY A 227 -11.62 -3.33 10.58
N MET A 228 -10.36 -3.52 10.20
CA MET A 228 -9.91 -4.66 9.39
C MET A 228 -9.23 -5.71 10.26
N ARG A 229 -9.31 -6.94 9.81
CA ARG A 229 -8.54 -8.08 10.32
C ARG A 229 -8.25 -9.04 9.17
N GLY A 230 -7.31 -9.95 9.33
CA GLY A 230 -7.04 -10.91 8.27
C GLY A 230 -5.82 -11.78 8.49
N LYS A 231 -5.26 -12.27 7.38
CA LYS A 231 -4.09 -13.14 7.36
C LYS A 231 -3.06 -12.67 6.34
N LEU A 232 -1.80 -12.93 6.67
CA LEU A 232 -0.66 -12.74 5.79
C LEU A 232 0.06 -14.08 5.66
N TRP A 233 0.45 -14.41 4.43
CA TRP A 233 1.31 -15.53 4.09
C TRP A 233 2.65 -14.97 3.65
N ILE A 234 3.70 -15.25 4.39
CA ILE A 234 5.05 -14.73 4.19
C ILE A 234 5.98 -15.90 3.89
N GLU A 235 6.68 -15.87 2.76
CA GLU A 235 7.65 -16.89 2.39
C GLU A 235 8.75 -16.98 3.46
N ARG A 236 9.10 -18.21 3.85
CA ARG A 236 9.92 -18.47 5.04
C ARG A 236 11.39 -18.13 4.87
N THR A 237 11.91 -18.22 3.67
CA THR A 237 13.34 -18.02 3.39
C THR A 237 13.63 -16.56 3.05
N SER A 238 12.88 -16.00 2.12
CA SER A 238 13.06 -14.65 1.61
C SER A 238 12.33 -13.59 2.42
N PHE A 239 11.32 -13.96 3.23
CA PHE A 239 10.41 -13.06 3.93
C PHE A 239 9.59 -12.18 2.98
N GLN A 240 9.32 -12.66 1.78
CA GLN A 240 8.44 -11.99 0.83
C GLN A 240 6.97 -12.25 1.14
N TRP A 241 6.14 -11.28 0.86
CA TRP A 241 4.70 -11.46 0.92
C TRP A 241 4.26 -12.33 -0.25
N VAL A 242 3.58 -13.43 0.04
CA VAL A 242 2.97 -14.27 -0.98
C VAL A 242 1.51 -13.89 -1.14
N LYS A 243 0.79 -13.73 -0.01
CA LYS A 243 -0.62 -13.38 -0.01
C LYS A 243 -1.00 -12.57 1.21
N VAL A 244 -1.93 -11.64 1.02
CA VAL A 244 -2.67 -10.93 2.05
C VAL A 244 -4.15 -11.14 1.78
N ASP A 245 -4.91 -11.50 2.81
CA ASP A 245 -6.36 -11.63 2.75
C ASP A 245 -6.93 -10.97 4.00
N VAL A 246 -7.61 -9.85 3.82
CA VAL A 246 -8.12 -9.03 4.91
C VAL A 246 -9.57 -8.64 4.67
N GLU A 247 -10.34 -8.59 5.75
CA GLU A 247 -11.75 -8.19 5.72
C GLU A 247 -12.02 -7.04 6.68
N VAL A 248 -12.98 -6.21 6.34
CA VAL A 248 -13.57 -5.25 7.26
C VAL A 248 -14.62 -5.99 8.09
N PHE A 249 -14.35 -6.21 9.37
CA PHE A 249 -15.27 -6.88 10.29
C PHE A 249 -16.13 -5.91 11.07
N ARG A 250 -15.75 -4.64 11.10
CA ARG A 250 -16.46 -3.55 11.77
C ARG A 250 -16.54 -2.34 10.86
N ALA A 251 -17.72 -1.76 10.71
CA ALA A 251 -17.94 -0.59 9.88
C ALA A 251 -17.04 0.59 10.30
N VAL A 252 -16.43 1.25 9.32
CA VAL A 252 -15.51 2.38 9.52
C VAL A 252 -15.98 3.59 8.72
N SER A 253 -16.17 4.71 9.41
CA SER A 253 -16.50 5.99 8.76
C SER A 253 -15.22 6.67 8.26
N ILE A 254 -15.24 7.11 7.01
CA ILE A 254 -14.15 7.81 6.34
C ILE A 254 -14.62 9.22 6.01
N GLY A 255 -13.82 10.24 6.37
CA GLY A 255 -14.20 11.64 6.15
C GLY A 255 -15.45 12.08 6.94
N GLY A 256 -15.57 11.66 8.19
CA GLY A 256 -16.72 11.93 9.04
C GLY A 256 -17.94 11.13 8.60
N PHE A 257 -18.96 11.80 8.03
CA PHE A 257 -20.19 11.17 7.52
C PHE A 257 -20.24 11.06 5.98
N ILE A 258 -19.12 11.32 5.29
CA ILE A 258 -19.10 11.32 3.82
C ILE A 258 -19.16 9.90 3.27
N ALA A 259 -18.40 8.98 3.84
CA ALA A 259 -18.41 7.59 3.42
C ALA A 259 -18.25 6.65 4.61
N ARG A 260 -18.84 5.46 4.49
CA ARG A 260 -18.75 4.39 5.48
C ARG A 260 -18.43 3.10 4.75
N VAL A 261 -17.33 2.46 5.13
CA VAL A 261 -16.98 1.11 4.65
C VAL A 261 -17.69 0.11 5.55
N GLU A 262 -18.46 -0.76 4.94
CA GLU A 262 -19.29 -1.72 5.67
C GLU A 262 -18.55 -3.06 5.89
N PRO A 263 -18.95 -3.81 6.93
CA PRO A 263 -18.46 -5.16 7.15
C PRO A 263 -18.69 -6.07 5.94
N GLY A 264 -17.75 -7.02 5.73
CA GLY A 264 -17.73 -7.89 4.57
C GLY A 264 -17.07 -7.27 3.33
N THR A 265 -16.52 -6.05 3.44
CA THR A 265 -15.53 -5.54 2.49
C THR A 265 -14.27 -6.37 2.63
N ARG A 266 -13.74 -6.89 1.52
CA ARG A 266 -12.58 -7.78 1.51
C ARG A 266 -11.55 -7.27 0.51
N PHE A 267 -10.27 -7.44 0.86
CA PHE A 267 -9.12 -7.12 0.04
C PHE A 267 -8.23 -8.36 -0.03
N GLU A 268 -7.83 -8.71 -1.24
CA GLU A 268 -6.85 -9.76 -1.50
C GLU A 268 -5.69 -9.16 -2.27
N PHE A 269 -4.47 -9.57 -1.95
CA PHE A 269 -3.26 -9.13 -2.62
C PHE A 269 -2.29 -10.29 -2.68
N GLU A 270 -1.72 -10.56 -3.85
CA GLU A 270 -0.71 -11.60 -4.05
C GLU A 270 0.49 -11.04 -4.82
N GLN A 271 1.66 -11.58 -4.53
CA GLN A 271 2.90 -11.26 -5.22
C GLN A 271 3.60 -12.54 -5.68
N GLU A 272 4.36 -12.39 -6.76
CA GLU A 272 5.19 -13.45 -7.32
C GLU A 272 6.62 -12.94 -7.63
N PRO A 273 7.62 -13.84 -7.68
CA PRO A 273 8.97 -13.48 -8.06
C PRO A 273 9.03 -13.16 -9.55
N VAL A 274 9.48 -11.96 -9.90
CA VAL A 274 9.63 -11.49 -11.30
C VAL A 274 11.09 -11.40 -11.72
N SER A 275 12.00 -11.29 -10.77
CA SER A 275 13.45 -11.23 -10.99
C SER A 275 14.17 -11.68 -9.73
N ALA A 276 15.49 -11.86 -9.80
CA ALA A 276 16.30 -12.28 -8.66
C ALA A 276 16.08 -11.36 -7.44
N GLY A 277 15.35 -11.87 -6.43
CA GLY A 277 15.05 -11.18 -5.17
C GLY A 277 14.01 -10.07 -5.26
N ILE A 278 13.33 -9.85 -6.40
CA ILE A 278 12.26 -8.88 -6.59
C ILE A 278 10.93 -9.61 -6.79
N TRP A 279 9.95 -9.25 -5.96
CA TRP A 279 8.58 -9.74 -6.04
C TRP A 279 7.64 -8.58 -6.35
N LEU A 280 6.76 -8.75 -7.32
CA LEU A 280 5.80 -7.74 -7.73
C LEU A 280 4.38 -8.29 -7.67
N PRO A 281 3.35 -7.42 -7.67
CA PRO A 281 1.96 -7.85 -7.64
C PRO A 281 1.65 -8.85 -8.77
N SER A 282 1.00 -9.95 -8.44
CA SER A 282 0.42 -10.87 -9.42
C SER A 282 -1.10 -10.82 -9.43
N HIS A 283 -1.71 -10.48 -8.28
CA HIS A 283 -3.15 -10.35 -8.16
C HIS A 283 -3.54 -9.31 -7.10
N PHE A 284 -4.58 -8.53 -7.41
CA PHE A 284 -5.25 -7.66 -6.45
C PHE A 284 -6.75 -7.73 -6.65
N ALA A 285 -7.49 -7.98 -5.58
CA ALA A 285 -8.94 -7.94 -5.63
C ALA A 285 -9.53 -7.12 -4.48
N VAL A 286 -10.58 -6.36 -4.77
CA VAL A 286 -11.37 -5.67 -3.77
C VAL A 286 -12.86 -5.88 -4.00
N ARG A 287 -13.52 -6.42 -2.99
CA ARG A 287 -14.98 -6.52 -2.92
C ARG A 287 -15.47 -5.59 -1.83
N SER A 288 -15.85 -4.38 -2.21
CA SER A 288 -16.21 -3.33 -1.27
C SER A 288 -17.72 -3.12 -1.22
N ARG A 289 -18.23 -3.04 0.01
CA ARG A 289 -19.56 -2.52 0.32
C ARG A 289 -19.39 -1.20 1.06
N SER A 290 -19.92 -0.11 0.50
CA SER A 290 -19.83 1.20 1.12
C SER A 290 -21.17 1.93 1.07
N LYS A 291 -21.41 2.80 2.06
CA LYS A 291 -22.51 3.76 2.05
C LYS A 291 -21.93 5.16 1.89
N ILE A 292 -22.48 5.91 0.94
CA ILE A 292 -22.10 7.30 0.69
C ILE A 292 -23.24 8.18 1.21
N MET A 293 -22.91 9.15 2.06
CA MET A 293 -23.86 10.07 2.69
C MET A 293 -25.03 9.33 3.40
N PHE A 294 -24.78 8.10 3.90
CA PHE A 294 -25.73 7.17 4.53
C PHE A 294 -26.95 6.79 3.68
N LEU A 295 -27.07 7.30 2.47
CA LEU A 295 -28.24 7.12 1.60
C LEU A 295 -27.97 6.21 0.40
N PHE A 296 -26.76 6.21 -0.12
CA PHE A 296 -26.43 5.50 -1.34
C PHE A 296 -25.51 4.31 -1.05
N ASN A 297 -25.98 3.09 -1.33
CA ASN A 297 -25.15 1.91 -1.31
C ASN A 297 -24.27 1.89 -2.58
N ARG A 298 -22.95 1.77 -2.41
CA ARG A 298 -22.01 1.54 -3.50
C ARG A 298 -21.33 0.19 -3.28
N GLN A 299 -21.36 -0.63 -4.30
CA GLN A 299 -20.60 -1.87 -4.36
C GLN A 299 -19.51 -1.70 -5.41
N THR A 300 -18.29 -2.02 -5.05
CA THR A 300 -17.16 -2.11 -5.94
C THR A 300 -16.68 -3.55 -5.92
N ASP A 301 -16.50 -4.12 -7.10
CA ASP A 301 -15.94 -5.44 -7.31
C ASP A 301 -14.88 -5.27 -8.39
N GLU A 302 -13.62 -5.34 -8.01
CA GLU A 302 -12.45 -5.18 -8.86
C GLU A 302 -11.55 -6.38 -8.65
N ASP A 303 -11.00 -6.92 -9.74
CA ASP A 303 -10.14 -8.09 -9.76
C ASP A 303 -9.08 -7.85 -10.85
N ASP A 304 -7.87 -7.52 -10.42
CA ASP A 304 -6.77 -7.14 -11.29
C ASP A 304 -5.68 -8.22 -11.22
N THR A 305 -5.26 -8.75 -12.35
CA THR A 305 -4.17 -9.72 -12.47
C THR A 305 -3.03 -9.10 -13.25
N TYR A 306 -1.80 -9.24 -12.75
CA TYR A 306 -0.58 -8.71 -13.34
C TYR A 306 0.33 -9.87 -13.77
N PHE A 307 0.86 -9.80 -14.99
CA PHE A 307 1.65 -10.88 -15.57
C PHE A 307 2.61 -10.35 -16.64
N ASP A 308 3.49 -11.21 -17.19
CA ASP A 308 4.46 -10.86 -18.23
C ASP A 308 5.37 -9.70 -17.85
N TYR A 309 5.87 -9.70 -16.61
CA TYR A 309 6.83 -8.72 -16.17
C TYR A 309 8.15 -8.83 -16.92
N HIS A 310 8.62 -7.72 -17.48
CA HIS A 310 9.92 -7.64 -18.16
C HIS A 310 10.57 -6.28 -17.90
N PRO A 311 11.90 -6.17 -18.04
CA PRO A 311 12.60 -4.90 -17.84
C PRO A 311 12.05 -3.80 -18.74
N ALA A 312 11.78 -2.63 -18.17
CA ALA A 312 11.26 -1.49 -18.90
C ALA A 312 12.24 -0.99 -19.95
N GLN A 313 11.81 -0.94 -21.21
CA GLN A 313 12.66 -0.56 -22.33
C GLN A 313 12.96 0.93 -22.39
N ASN A 314 12.06 1.77 -21.87
CA ASN A 314 12.12 3.23 -21.91
C ASN A 314 12.28 3.85 -20.51
N SER A 315 12.79 3.09 -19.55
CA SER A 315 13.20 3.66 -18.27
C SER A 315 14.37 4.60 -18.56
N ALA A 316 14.18 5.89 -18.36
CA ALA A 316 15.28 6.84 -18.48
C ALA A 316 16.42 6.35 -17.59
N SER A 317 17.56 6.06 -18.20
CA SER A 317 18.82 5.91 -17.47
C SER A 317 18.98 7.18 -16.63
N SER A 318 18.84 7.01 -15.33
CA SER A 318 19.07 8.04 -14.31
C SER A 318 20.51 8.50 -14.33
#